data_35d5f40e08232276522f8c2c3b0bd1fc
#
_entry.id   35d5f40e08232276522f8c2c3b0bd1fc
#
_cell.length_a   1.000
_cell.length_b   1.000
_cell.length_c   1.000
_cell.angle_alpha   90.00
_cell.angle_beta   90.00
_cell.angle_gamma   90.00
#
_symmetry.space_group_name_H-M   'P 1'
#
loop_
_entity.id
_entity.type
_entity.pdbx_description
1 polymer ?
#
loop_
_entity_poly.entity_id
_entity_poly.type
_entity_poly.pdbx_seq_one_letter_code
_entity_poly.pdbx_strand_id
1 'polypeptide(L)'
;MRILLLHADFIEYQPISKEIQAAEDIPSKSSNKIDEVIVALIAVEKDDDESIIDEVGNELKTYGEMIKCDSLLIYPYAHLSSDLAAHTAARSILNSIEKKTRDLFKIVNRAPFGWTKSFNLKIKG
;
A
#
# COMPACT_ATOMS: atom_id res chain seq x y z
N MET A 1 4.28 -2.42 -12.42
CA MET A 1 3.94 -1.87 -11.08
C MET A 1 4.70 -0.58 -10.83
N ARG A 2 4.04 0.37 -10.22
CA ARG A 2 4.70 1.59 -9.76
C ARG A 2 4.53 1.70 -8.26
N ILE A 3 5.62 1.96 -7.57
CA ILE A 3 5.65 2.10 -6.12
C ILE A 3 6.39 3.38 -5.77
N LEU A 4 5.74 4.23 -4.98
CA LEU A 4 6.39 5.39 -4.38
C LEU A 4 6.52 5.14 -2.87
N LEU A 5 7.75 5.11 -2.39
CA LEU A 5 8.04 4.88 -0.97
C LEU A 5 8.31 6.20 -0.26
N LEU A 6 7.58 6.43 0.80
CA LEU A 6 7.68 7.64 1.61
C LEU A 6 7.91 7.26 3.07
N HIS A 7 9.00 7.76 3.66
CA HIS A 7 9.24 7.61 5.09
C HIS A 7 8.53 8.74 5.83
N ALA A 8 7.56 8.40 6.65
CA ALA A 8 6.67 9.37 7.28
C ALA A 8 6.80 9.38 8.80
N ASP A 9 6.69 10.58 9.39
CA ASP A 9 6.47 10.72 10.82
C ASP A 9 5.11 10.13 11.19
N PHE A 10 4.11 10.37 10.35
CA PHE A 10 2.80 9.74 10.46
C PHE A 10 2.05 9.83 9.13
N ILE A 11 1.07 8.95 9.00
CA ILE A 11 -0.03 9.07 8.05
C ILE A 11 -1.34 8.85 8.80
N GLU A 12 -2.31 9.71 8.52
CA GLU A 12 -3.69 9.51 8.96
C GLU A 12 -4.56 9.45 7.72
N TYR A 13 -5.28 8.34 7.50
CA TYR A 13 -6.13 8.20 6.33
C TYR A 13 -7.54 7.79 6.74
N GLN A 14 -8.50 8.18 5.90
CA GLN A 14 -9.91 7.90 6.13
C GLN A 14 -10.59 7.48 4.84
N PRO A 15 -11.23 6.30 4.80
CA PRO A 15 -12.09 5.93 3.68
C PRO A 15 -13.30 6.86 3.60
N ILE A 16 -13.58 7.36 2.40
CA ILE A 16 -14.67 8.32 2.16
C ILE A 16 -15.85 7.62 1.46
N SER A 17 -15.60 7.04 0.30
CA SER A 17 -16.63 6.38 -0.50
C SER A 17 -16.01 5.30 -1.38
N LYS A 18 -16.81 4.32 -1.78
CA LYS A 18 -16.37 3.33 -2.76
C LYS A 18 -16.17 4.03 -4.10
N GLU A 19 -15.00 3.89 -4.68
CA GLU A 19 -14.69 4.43 -6.00
C GLU A 19 -15.08 3.44 -7.10
N ILE A 20 -15.02 2.14 -6.80
CA ILE A 20 -15.39 1.08 -7.72
C ILE A 20 -16.35 0.10 -7.02
N GLN A 21 -17.16 -0.60 -7.81
CA GLN A 21 -18.10 -1.58 -7.26
C GLN A 21 -17.39 -2.76 -6.56
N ALA A 22 -16.20 -3.12 -7.05
CA ALA A 22 -15.37 -4.20 -6.49
C ALA A 22 -14.53 -3.78 -5.28
N ALA A 23 -14.80 -2.61 -4.69
CA ALA A 23 -14.09 -2.14 -3.50
C ALA A 23 -14.24 -3.13 -2.35
N GLU A 24 -13.18 -3.25 -1.55
CA GLU A 24 -13.19 -4.11 -0.37
C GLU A 24 -14.24 -3.66 0.63
N ASP A 25 -14.88 -4.63 1.29
CA ASP A 25 -15.73 -4.32 2.43
C ASP A 25 -14.87 -3.96 3.64
N ILE A 26 -15.28 -2.93 4.35
CA ILE A 26 -14.58 -2.46 5.55
C ILE A 26 -15.56 -2.34 6.71
N PRO A 27 -15.09 -2.57 7.96
CA PRO A 27 -15.98 -2.52 9.13
C PRO A 27 -16.50 -1.13 9.45
N SER A 28 -15.73 -0.10 9.12
CA SER A 28 -16.12 1.29 9.35
C SER A 28 -15.33 2.24 8.45
N LYS A 29 -15.82 3.49 8.35
CA LYS A 29 -15.12 4.58 7.66
C LYS A 29 -14.30 5.43 8.65
N SER A 30 -13.87 4.85 9.75
CA SER A 30 -13.07 5.55 10.76
C SER A 30 -11.70 5.94 10.22
N SER A 31 -11.17 7.03 10.75
CA SER A 31 -9.81 7.44 10.50
C SER A 31 -8.82 6.46 11.12
N ASN A 32 -7.71 6.21 10.44
CA ASN A 32 -6.62 5.35 10.91
C ASN A 32 -5.33 6.15 10.90
N LYS A 33 -4.62 6.18 12.02
CA LYS A 33 -3.34 6.88 12.14
C LYS A 33 -2.22 5.90 12.46
N ILE A 34 -1.11 6.01 11.72
CA ILE A 34 0.08 5.19 11.92
C ILE A 34 1.28 6.14 12.01
N ASP A 35 2.01 6.05 13.12
CA ASP A 35 3.23 6.84 13.35
C ASP A 35 4.46 6.06 12.91
N GLU A 36 5.52 6.76 12.50
CA GLU A 36 6.83 6.18 12.12
C GLU A 36 6.67 5.00 11.17
N VAL A 37 6.36 5.28 9.92
CA VAL A 37 5.95 4.27 8.95
C VAL A 37 6.51 4.55 7.56
N ILE A 38 6.76 3.47 6.82
CA ILE A 38 6.98 3.54 5.38
C ILE A 38 5.61 3.46 4.73
N VAL A 39 5.22 4.50 4.00
CA VAL A 39 4.01 4.49 3.18
C VAL A 39 4.41 4.04 1.78
N ALA A 40 3.94 2.88 1.36
CA ALA A 40 4.15 2.37 0.01
C ALA A 40 2.88 2.64 -0.81
N LEU A 41 2.91 3.71 -1.61
CA LEU A 41 1.86 4.00 -2.57
C LEU A 41 2.05 3.08 -3.77
N ILE A 42 1.09 2.21 -4.05
CA ILE A 42 1.24 1.15 -5.05
C ILE A 42 0.14 1.20 -6.11
N ALA A 43 0.54 1.27 -7.37
CA ALA A 43 -0.32 1.05 -8.53
C ALA A 43 0.08 -0.25 -9.21
N VAL A 44 -0.82 -1.22 -9.23
CA VAL A 44 -0.62 -2.48 -9.96
C VAL A 44 -0.95 -2.25 -11.42
N GLU A 45 -0.02 -2.62 -12.30
CA GLU A 45 -0.13 -2.37 -13.74
C GLU A 45 -0.51 -3.63 -14.52
N LYS A 46 -0.93 -3.43 -15.76
CA LYS A 46 -1.59 -4.43 -16.60
C LYS A 46 -0.84 -5.76 -16.74
N ASP A 47 0.47 -5.74 -16.85
CA ASP A 47 1.25 -6.95 -17.07
C ASP A 47 1.90 -7.50 -15.80
N ASP A 48 1.54 -6.96 -14.65
CA ASP A 48 2.01 -7.47 -13.37
C ASP A 48 1.34 -8.80 -13.03
N ASP A 49 2.14 -9.71 -12.49
CA ASP A 49 1.66 -11.01 -12.00
C ASP A 49 2.41 -11.42 -10.73
N GLU A 50 2.14 -12.63 -10.25
CA GLU A 50 2.72 -13.13 -9.01
C GLU A 50 4.25 -13.28 -9.07
N SER A 51 4.87 -13.29 -10.25
CA SER A 51 6.31 -13.46 -10.39
C SER A 51 7.13 -12.29 -9.81
N ILE A 52 6.51 -11.11 -9.63
CA ILE A 52 7.21 -9.92 -9.12
C ILE A 52 7.17 -9.80 -7.59
N ILE A 53 6.42 -10.63 -6.89
CA ILE A 53 6.16 -10.46 -5.45
C ILE A 53 7.45 -10.55 -4.62
N ASP A 54 8.33 -11.50 -4.92
CA ASP A 54 9.59 -11.65 -4.18
C ASP A 54 10.49 -10.44 -4.38
N GLU A 55 10.59 -9.92 -5.59
CA GLU A 55 11.37 -8.73 -5.88
C GLU A 55 10.80 -7.51 -5.16
N VAL A 56 9.50 -7.32 -5.19
CA VAL A 56 8.81 -6.24 -4.47
C VAL A 56 9.10 -6.33 -2.97
N GLY A 57 8.93 -7.52 -2.38
CA GLY A 57 9.21 -7.74 -0.96
C GLY A 57 10.66 -7.40 -0.61
N ASN A 58 11.62 -7.82 -1.42
CA ASN A 58 13.04 -7.56 -1.20
C ASN A 58 13.36 -6.06 -1.29
N GLU A 59 12.80 -5.36 -2.27
CA GLU A 59 13.00 -3.91 -2.41
C GLU A 59 12.44 -3.15 -1.20
N LEU A 60 11.24 -3.51 -0.75
CA LEU A 60 10.64 -2.90 0.42
C LEU A 60 11.48 -3.14 1.67
N LYS A 61 11.94 -4.37 1.87
CA LYS A 61 12.80 -4.72 3.01
C LYS A 61 14.12 -3.96 2.98
N THR A 62 14.77 -3.89 1.83
CA THR A 62 16.02 -3.16 1.66
C THR A 62 15.85 -1.69 2.02
N TYR A 63 14.77 -1.07 1.58
CA TYR A 63 14.47 0.31 1.94
C TYR A 63 14.24 0.46 3.45
N GLY A 64 13.45 -0.43 4.04
CA GLY A 64 13.20 -0.42 5.50
C GLY A 64 14.47 -0.54 6.32
N GLU A 65 15.38 -1.43 5.93
CA GLU A 65 16.67 -1.60 6.59
C GLU A 65 17.54 -0.34 6.45
N MET A 66 17.56 0.25 5.27
CA MET A 66 18.34 1.46 4.99
C MET A 66 17.92 2.63 5.87
N ILE A 67 16.62 2.84 6.06
CA ILE A 67 16.09 3.94 6.87
C ILE A 67 15.76 3.54 8.31
N LYS A 68 16.01 2.28 8.69
CA LYS A 68 15.76 1.73 10.02
C LYS A 68 14.30 1.90 10.45
N CYS A 69 13.38 1.57 9.57
CA CYS A 69 11.94 1.59 9.82
C CYS A 69 11.36 0.20 9.56
N ASP A 70 10.62 -0.33 10.53
CA ASP A 70 10.11 -1.69 10.55
C ASP A 70 8.58 -1.75 10.51
N SER A 71 7.96 -0.64 10.13
CA SER A 71 6.52 -0.50 9.97
C SER A 71 6.19 -0.11 8.53
N LEU A 72 5.28 -0.85 7.91
CA LEU A 72 4.90 -0.68 6.51
C LEU A 72 3.39 -0.49 6.39
N LEU A 73 2.98 0.50 5.64
CA LEU A 73 1.60 0.65 5.17
C LEU A 73 1.55 0.45 3.66
N ILE A 74 0.87 -0.59 3.23
CA ILE A 74 0.56 -0.82 1.82
C ILE A 74 -0.66 0.03 1.47
N TYR A 75 -0.49 0.99 0.58
CA TYR A 75 -1.54 1.94 0.24
C TYR A 75 -1.84 1.86 -1.26
N PRO A 76 -2.96 1.21 -1.65
CA PRO A 76 -3.36 1.17 -3.05
C PRO A 76 -3.58 2.59 -3.59
N TYR A 77 -2.87 2.94 -4.65
CA TYR A 77 -2.89 4.32 -5.17
C TYR A 77 -2.80 4.32 -6.69
N ALA A 78 -3.96 4.24 -7.33
CA ALA A 78 -4.07 4.10 -8.78
C ALA A 78 -3.53 5.30 -9.57
N HIS A 79 -3.45 6.46 -8.95
CA HIS A 79 -3.00 7.70 -9.61
C HIS A 79 -1.54 7.68 -10.09
N LEU A 80 -0.73 6.70 -9.65
CA LEU A 80 0.66 6.59 -10.09
C LEU A 80 0.81 6.06 -11.51
N SER A 81 -0.22 5.47 -12.09
CA SER A 81 -0.13 4.83 -13.40
C SER A 81 -1.35 5.10 -14.25
N SER A 82 -1.14 5.19 -15.56
CA SER A 82 -2.20 5.26 -16.57
C SER A 82 -2.47 3.89 -17.22
N ASP A 83 -1.77 2.84 -16.81
CA ASP A 83 -1.86 1.49 -17.39
C ASP A 83 -2.17 0.46 -16.30
N LEU A 84 -3.34 0.60 -15.68
CA LEU A 84 -3.74 -0.18 -14.52
C LEU A 84 -4.18 -1.60 -14.87
N ALA A 85 -3.88 -2.54 -13.97
CA ALA A 85 -4.40 -3.90 -14.01
C ALA A 85 -5.92 -3.91 -13.80
N ALA A 86 -6.55 -5.00 -14.23
CA ALA A 86 -7.95 -5.27 -13.85
C ALA A 86 -8.09 -5.33 -12.32
N HIS A 87 -9.23 -4.91 -11.79
CA HIS A 87 -9.44 -4.78 -10.36
C HIS A 87 -9.20 -6.08 -9.57
N THR A 88 -9.66 -7.21 -10.10
CA THR A 88 -9.46 -8.52 -9.46
C THR A 88 -7.99 -8.91 -9.40
N ALA A 89 -7.24 -8.69 -10.48
CA ALA A 89 -5.82 -8.97 -10.53
C ALA A 89 -5.04 -8.04 -9.59
N ALA A 90 -5.35 -6.74 -9.59
CA ALA A 90 -4.72 -5.78 -8.70
C ALA A 90 -4.92 -6.14 -7.23
N ARG A 91 -6.14 -6.48 -6.85
CA ARG A 91 -6.45 -6.87 -5.47
C ARG A 91 -5.71 -8.14 -5.06
N SER A 92 -5.65 -9.12 -5.94
CA SER A 92 -4.92 -10.38 -5.69
C SER A 92 -3.44 -10.11 -5.46
N ILE A 93 -2.82 -9.30 -6.29
CA ILE A 93 -1.39 -8.97 -6.18
C ILE A 93 -1.13 -8.17 -4.88
N LEU A 94 -1.97 -7.21 -4.54
CA LEU A 94 -1.84 -6.47 -3.28
C LEU A 94 -1.96 -7.37 -2.06
N ASN A 95 -2.86 -8.35 -2.09
CA ASN A 95 -2.96 -9.36 -1.04
C ASN A 95 -1.69 -10.19 -0.92
N SER A 96 -1.08 -10.57 -2.03
CA SER A 96 0.18 -11.31 -2.04
C SER A 96 1.34 -10.49 -1.50
N ILE A 97 1.40 -9.20 -1.82
CA ILE A 97 2.40 -8.28 -1.27
C ILE A 97 2.24 -8.16 0.25
N GLU A 98 1.01 -8.00 0.73
CA GLU A 98 0.72 -7.96 2.16
C GLU A 98 1.21 -9.22 2.86
N LYS A 99 0.86 -10.37 2.32
CA LYS A 99 1.26 -11.67 2.87
C LYS A 99 2.78 -11.83 2.92
N LYS A 100 3.47 -11.47 1.83
CA LYS A 100 4.93 -11.54 1.73
C LYS A 100 5.60 -10.61 2.75
N THR A 101 5.14 -9.38 2.86
CA THR A 101 5.78 -8.37 3.71
C THR A 101 5.54 -8.61 5.19
N ARG A 102 4.52 -9.36 5.59
CA ARG A 102 4.30 -9.76 6.99
C ARG A 102 5.46 -10.57 7.55
N ASP A 103 6.19 -11.30 6.71
CA ASP A 103 7.38 -12.06 7.11
C ASP A 103 8.65 -11.17 7.13
N LEU A 104 8.58 -9.97 6.59
CA LEU A 104 9.74 -9.08 6.41
C LEU A 104 9.73 -7.84 7.30
N PHE A 105 8.56 -7.43 7.77
CA PHE A 105 8.38 -6.25 8.62
C PHE A 105 7.68 -6.63 9.92
N LYS A 106 8.01 -5.91 10.98
CA LYS A 106 7.39 -6.12 12.29
C LYS A 106 5.92 -5.75 12.28
N ILE A 107 5.57 -4.65 11.62
CA ILE A 107 4.19 -4.15 11.53
C ILE A 107 3.86 -3.93 10.05
N VAL A 108 2.79 -4.57 9.59
CA VAL A 108 2.26 -4.38 8.23
C VAL A 108 0.77 -4.08 8.32
N ASN A 109 0.39 -2.97 7.71
CA ASN A 109 -1.00 -2.58 7.53
C ASN A 109 -1.28 -2.38 6.05
N ARG A 110 -2.53 -2.53 5.64
CA ARG A 110 -2.96 -2.25 4.26
C ARG A 110 -4.21 -1.40 4.29
N ALA A 111 -4.18 -0.27 3.58
CA ALA A 111 -5.36 0.54 3.36
C ALA A 111 -6.32 -0.17 2.38
N PRO A 112 -7.63 0.06 2.48
CA PRO A 112 -8.60 -0.69 1.68
C PRO A 112 -8.51 -0.37 0.20
N PHE A 113 -8.60 -1.42 -0.63
CA PHE A 113 -8.59 -1.30 -2.08
C PHE A 113 -9.95 -0.82 -2.60
N GLY A 114 -9.90 0.07 -3.59
CA GLY A 114 -11.09 0.52 -4.32
C GLY A 114 -11.88 1.63 -3.64
N TRP A 115 -11.33 2.24 -2.62
CA TRP A 115 -11.96 3.35 -1.91
C TRP A 115 -11.28 4.67 -2.24
N THR A 116 -12.08 5.72 -2.41
CA THR A 116 -11.58 7.09 -2.31
C THR A 116 -11.28 7.35 -0.84
N LYS A 117 -10.06 7.82 -0.58
CA LYS A 117 -9.57 8.08 0.77
C LYS A 117 -8.97 9.48 0.86
N SER A 118 -9.18 10.14 1.97
CA SER A 118 -8.39 11.32 2.32
C SER A 118 -7.20 10.89 3.19
N PHE A 119 -6.09 11.61 3.12
CA PHE A 119 -4.99 11.35 4.04
C PHE A 119 -4.25 12.64 4.40
N ASN A 120 -3.74 12.65 5.63
CA ASN A 120 -2.82 13.64 6.16
C ASN A 120 -1.48 12.94 6.38
N LEU A 121 -0.44 13.42 5.72
CA LEU A 121 0.84 12.74 5.64
C LEU A 121 1.97 13.72 5.97
N LYS A 122 2.78 13.38 6.98
CA LYS A 122 3.99 14.14 7.29
C LYS A 122 5.21 13.33 6.91
N ILE A 123 5.81 13.67 5.79
CA ILE A 123 6.98 12.96 5.24
C ILE A 123 8.25 13.52 5.88
N LYS A 124 9.18 12.63 6.22
CA LYS A 124 10.53 13.01 6.61
C LYS A 124 11.29 13.48 5.38
N GLY A 125 11.95 14.60 5.49
CA GLY A 125 12.69 15.21 4.40
C GLY A 125 13.96 14.49 3.97
#